data_859f5f9d8856a0e946a3578b882f4ac0
#
_entry.id   859f5f9d8856a0e946a3578b882f4ac0
#
_cell.length_a   1.000
_cell.length_b   1.000
_cell.length_c   1.000
_cell.angle_alpha   90.00
_cell.angle_beta   90.00
_cell.angle_gamma   90.00
#
_symmetry.space_group_name_H-M   'P 1'
#
loop_
_entity.id
_entity.type
_entity.pdbx_description
1 polymer ?
#
loop_
_entity_poly.entity_id
_entity_poly.type
_entity_poly.pdbx_seq_one_letter_code
_entity_poly.pdbx_strand_id
1 'polypeptide(L)'
;MSPEHTEDGHHVVIDGRRWRATDPDIPKERRAELQKVLMAWRRDVRRTRGTDEEARSRAGVQAAKVALGERGTPWWEQDDDERRARWETVVEGP
;
A
#
# COMPACT_ATOMS: atom_id res chain seq x y z
N MET A 1 8.92 1.67 -17.52
CA MET A 1 7.84 0.84 -18.07
C MET A 1 6.83 0.57 -16.96
N SER A 2 5.57 0.87 -17.20
CA SER A 2 4.52 0.63 -16.19
C SER A 2 4.21 -0.87 -16.08
N PRO A 3 3.94 -1.39 -14.87
CA PRO A 3 3.51 -2.77 -14.72
C PRO A 3 2.23 -3.02 -15.51
N GLU A 4 2.10 -4.22 -16.03
CA GLU A 4 0.91 -4.63 -16.76
C GLU A 4 -0.23 -4.92 -15.80
N HIS A 5 -1.40 -4.33 -16.03
CA HIS A 5 -2.60 -4.60 -15.25
C HIS A 5 -3.35 -5.80 -15.81
N THR A 6 -4.03 -6.53 -14.92
CA THR A 6 -4.97 -7.57 -15.35
C THR A 6 -6.19 -6.91 -16.02
N GLU A 7 -6.98 -7.69 -16.77
CA GLU A 7 -8.15 -7.18 -17.49
C GLU A 7 -9.14 -6.43 -16.62
N ASP A 8 -9.37 -6.92 -15.40
CA ASP A 8 -10.29 -6.30 -14.46
C ASP A 8 -9.68 -5.09 -13.74
N GLY A 9 -8.38 -4.82 -13.93
CA GLY A 9 -7.68 -3.73 -13.26
C GLY A 9 -7.39 -3.96 -11.78
N HIS A 10 -7.71 -5.13 -11.25
CA HIS A 10 -7.57 -5.43 -9.82
C HIS A 10 -6.14 -5.77 -9.41
N HIS A 11 -5.32 -6.21 -10.34
CA HIS A 11 -3.95 -6.66 -10.07
C HIS A 11 -2.98 -6.08 -11.07
N VAL A 12 -1.71 -6.04 -10.66
CA VAL A 12 -0.57 -5.71 -11.52
C VAL A 12 0.34 -6.93 -11.57
N VAL A 13 1.01 -7.13 -12.71
CA VAL A 13 1.95 -8.23 -12.89
C VAL A 13 3.37 -7.63 -12.95
N ILE A 14 4.22 -8.07 -12.03
CA ILE A 14 5.62 -7.63 -11.94
C ILE A 14 6.49 -8.89 -11.86
N ASP A 15 7.41 -9.05 -12.82
CA ASP A 15 8.30 -10.22 -12.88
C ASP A 15 7.53 -11.55 -12.80
N GLY A 16 6.41 -11.62 -13.54
CA GLY A 16 5.57 -12.82 -13.60
C GLY A 16 4.71 -13.06 -12.36
N ARG A 17 4.81 -12.22 -11.35
CA ARG A 17 4.05 -12.35 -10.11
C ARG A 17 2.91 -11.33 -10.07
N ARG A 18 1.75 -11.77 -9.62
CA ARG A 18 0.56 -10.95 -9.52
C ARG A 18 0.46 -10.31 -8.14
N TRP A 19 0.30 -8.97 -8.14
CA TRP A 19 0.12 -8.19 -6.92
C TRP A 19 -1.19 -7.41 -7.02
N ARG A 20 -1.82 -7.15 -5.88
CA ARG A 20 -3.02 -6.31 -5.89
C ARG A 20 -2.66 -4.90 -6.31
N ALA A 21 -3.45 -4.32 -7.23
CA ALA A 21 -3.26 -2.95 -7.66
C ALA A 21 -3.65 -1.97 -6.56
N THR A 22 -3.04 -0.78 -6.57
CA THR A 22 -3.46 0.33 -5.72
C THR A 22 -4.87 0.75 -6.09
N ASP A 23 -5.69 1.13 -5.10
CA ASP A 23 -7.03 1.65 -5.35
C ASP A 23 -6.95 2.89 -6.26
N PRO A 24 -7.57 2.85 -7.45
CA PRO A 24 -7.48 3.96 -8.40
C PRO A 24 -8.27 5.19 -7.99
N ASP A 25 -9.18 5.08 -7.02
CA ASP A 25 -9.99 6.20 -6.58
C ASP A 25 -9.34 7.07 -5.52
N ILE A 26 -8.20 6.67 -4.99
CA ILE A 26 -7.46 7.49 -4.03
C ILE A 26 -7.06 8.79 -4.71
N PRO A 27 -7.37 9.97 -4.10
CA PRO A 27 -6.92 11.23 -4.66
C PRO A 27 -5.41 11.22 -4.91
N LYS A 28 -5.00 11.77 -6.04
CA LYS A 28 -3.60 11.71 -6.49
C LYS A 28 -2.61 12.17 -5.42
N GLU A 29 -2.92 13.27 -4.74
CA GLU A 29 -2.04 13.81 -3.71
C GLU A 29 -1.94 12.86 -2.51
N ARG A 30 -3.07 12.28 -2.11
CA ARG A 30 -3.10 11.33 -0.98
C ARG A 30 -2.35 10.05 -1.34
N ARG A 31 -2.51 9.57 -2.56
CA ARG A 31 -1.78 8.40 -3.04
C ARG A 31 -0.27 8.65 -2.99
N ALA A 32 0.18 9.83 -3.42
CA ALA A 32 1.60 10.17 -3.38
C ALA A 32 2.13 10.20 -1.95
N GLU A 33 1.37 10.76 -1.01
CA GLU A 33 1.73 10.77 0.41
C GLU A 33 1.88 9.34 0.95
N LEU A 34 0.90 8.49 0.68
CA LEU A 34 0.91 7.09 1.15
C LEU A 34 2.07 6.30 0.55
N GLN A 35 2.37 6.52 -0.73
CA GLN A 35 3.51 5.87 -1.39
C GLN A 35 4.83 6.32 -0.78
N LYS A 36 4.95 7.59 -0.43
CA LYS A 36 6.15 8.12 0.22
C LYS A 36 6.35 7.49 1.61
N VAL A 37 5.28 7.37 2.38
CA VAL A 37 5.31 6.69 3.68
C VAL A 37 5.72 5.23 3.52
N LEU A 38 5.13 4.53 2.55
CA LEU A 38 5.47 3.14 2.26
C LEU A 38 6.96 2.97 1.94
N MET A 39 7.50 3.85 1.10
CA MET A 39 8.91 3.79 0.73
C MET A 39 9.82 4.04 1.94
N ALA A 40 9.45 4.96 2.82
CA ALA A 40 10.19 5.24 4.04
C ALA A 40 10.24 4.00 4.95
N TRP A 41 9.09 3.31 5.11
CA TRP A 41 9.04 2.09 5.91
C TRP A 41 9.83 0.93 5.27
N ARG A 42 9.82 0.83 3.94
CA ARG A 42 10.61 -0.19 3.24
C ARG A 42 12.10 0.00 3.48
N ARG A 43 12.57 1.24 3.46
CA ARG A 43 13.96 1.54 3.80
C ARG A 43 14.25 1.18 5.26
N ASP A 44 13.30 1.46 6.14
CA ASP A 44 13.44 1.16 7.56
C ASP A 44 13.50 -0.35 7.83
N VAL A 45 12.73 -1.15 7.08
CA VAL A 45 12.81 -2.62 7.16
C VAL A 45 14.24 -3.10 6.87
N ARG A 46 14.89 -2.53 5.86
CA ARG A 46 16.28 -2.89 5.53
C ARG A 46 17.23 -2.53 6.66
N ARG A 47 17.05 -1.35 7.25
CA ARG A 47 17.87 -0.87 8.35
C ARG A 47 17.71 -1.71 9.62
N THR A 48 16.49 -2.17 9.90
CA THR A 48 16.15 -2.85 11.15
C THR A 48 16.17 -4.38 11.04
N ARG A 49 16.48 -4.93 9.86
CA ARG A 49 16.49 -6.37 9.65
C ARG A 49 17.38 -7.09 10.68
N GLY A 50 16.80 -8.09 11.35
CA GLY A 50 17.50 -8.83 12.39
C GLY A 50 17.56 -8.15 13.74
N THR A 51 16.94 -6.97 13.89
CA THR A 51 16.89 -6.25 15.17
C THR A 51 15.49 -6.36 15.79
N ASP A 52 15.37 -5.91 17.04
CA ASP A 52 14.09 -5.87 17.76
C ASP A 52 13.09 -4.91 17.10
N GLU A 53 13.58 -3.97 16.30
CA GLU A 53 12.75 -2.95 15.64
C GLU A 53 12.14 -3.43 14.32
N GLU A 54 12.56 -4.57 13.80
CA GLU A 54 12.08 -5.06 12.50
C GLU A 54 10.56 -5.22 12.47
N ALA A 55 9.96 -5.75 13.55
CA ALA A 55 8.51 -5.95 13.61
C ALA A 55 7.75 -4.62 13.46
N ARG A 56 8.24 -3.55 14.08
CA ARG A 56 7.66 -2.21 13.96
C ARG A 56 7.75 -1.70 12.53
N SER A 57 8.90 -1.87 11.89
CA SER A 57 9.11 -1.44 10.51
C SER A 57 8.18 -2.18 9.56
N ARG A 58 8.00 -3.49 9.74
CA ARG A 58 7.09 -4.29 8.91
C ARG A 58 5.63 -3.90 9.15
N ALA A 59 5.26 -3.56 10.38
CA ALA A 59 3.92 -3.06 10.70
C ALA A 59 3.64 -1.75 9.97
N GLY A 60 4.65 -0.89 9.84
CA GLY A 60 4.54 0.36 9.07
C GLY A 60 4.27 0.11 7.61
N VAL A 61 4.99 -0.85 6.99
CA VAL A 61 4.74 -1.26 5.61
C VAL A 61 3.31 -1.77 5.45
N GLN A 62 2.86 -2.61 6.38
CA GLN A 62 1.51 -3.17 6.35
C GLN A 62 0.45 -2.06 6.40
N ALA A 63 0.58 -1.12 7.32
CA ALA A 63 -0.38 -0.01 7.47
C ALA A 63 -0.46 0.83 6.20
N ALA A 64 0.67 1.17 5.60
CA ALA A 64 0.70 1.95 4.36
C ALA A 64 0.04 1.17 3.21
N LYS A 65 0.33 -0.11 3.08
CA LYS A 65 -0.27 -0.94 2.03
C LYS A 65 -1.78 -1.11 2.21
N VAL A 66 -2.25 -1.25 3.45
CA VAL A 66 -3.69 -1.32 3.72
C VAL A 66 -4.36 -0.02 3.28
N ALA A 67 -3.79 1.15 3.64
CA ALA A 67 -4.35 2.44 3.25
C ALA A 67 -4.39 2.60 1.73
N LEU A 68 -3.40 2.08 1.01
CA LEU A 68 -3.36 2.11 -0.46
C LEU A 68 -4.33 1.12 -1.12
N GLY A 69 -4.96 0.24 -0.35
CA GLY A 69 -5.85 -0.79 -0.89
C GLY A 69 -5.11 -2.02 -1.41
N GLU A 70 -3.80 -2.09 -1.19
CA GLU A 70 -2.97 -3.21 -1.68
C GLU A 70 -2.99 -4.42 -0.75
N ARG A 71 -3.55 -4.27 0.45
CA ARG A 71 -3.74 -5.34 1.44
C ARG A 71 -5.05 -5.13 2.19
N GLY A 72 -5.48 -6.14 2.93
CA GLY A 72 -6.74 -6.11 3.65
C GLY A 72 -7.90 -6.40 2.73
N THR A 73 -9.09 -5.87 3.04
CA THR A 73 -10.27 -6.05 2.20
C THR A 73 -10.01 -5.50 0.80
N PRO A 74 -10.31 -6.26 -0.26
CA PRO A 74 -10.14 -5.75 -1.62
C PRO A 74 -10.91 -4.44 -1.83
N TRP A 75 -10.23 -3.44 -2.40
CA TRP A 75 -10.84 -2.10 -2.58
C TRP A 75 -12.07 -2.16 -3.49
N TRP A 76 -12.11 -3.08 -4.45
CA TRP A 76 -13.25 -3.22 -5.36
C TRP A 76 -14.49 -3.85 -4.69
N GLU A 77 -14.34 -4.38 -3.47
CA GLU A 77 -15.46 -4.90 -2.67
C GLU A 77 -15.96 -3.89 -1.65
N GLN A 78 -15.28 -2.75 -1.52
CA GLN A 78 -15.65 -1.70 -0.58
C GLN A 78 -16.50 -0.64 -1.25
N ASP A 79 -17.46 -0.08 -0.52
CA ASP A 79 -18.23 1.06 -1.02
C ASP A 79 -17.40 2.36 -0.91
N ASP A 80 -17.93 3.46 -1.43
CA ASP A 80 -17.20 4.73 -1.48
C ASP A 80 -16.80 5.25 -0.10
N ASP A 81 -17.68 5.10 0.89
CA ASP A 81 -17.40 5.57 2.26
C ASP A 81 -16.31 4.72 2.93
N GLU A 82 -16.37 3.40 2.74
CA GLU A 82 -15.36 2.49 3.25
C GLU A 82 -13.99 2.77 2.63
N ARG A 83 -13.96 3.00 1.31
CA ARG A 83 -12.72 3.31 0.59
C ARG A 83 -12.12 4.62 1.10
N ARG A 84 -12.95 5.66 1.25
CA ARG A 84 -12.48 6.95 1.75
C ARG A 84 -11.94 6.84 3.17
N ALA A 85 -12.67 6.17 4.06
CA ALA A 85 -12.23 5.98 5.44
C ALA A 85 -10.87 5.27 5.48
N ARG A 86 -10.65 4.30 4.58
CA ARG A 86 -9.40 3.56 4.50
C ARG A 86 -8.22 4.46 4.12
N TRP A 87 -8.34 5.23 3.04
CA TRP A 87 -7.18 6.03 2.60
C TRP A 87 -7.01 7.33 3.42
N GLU A 88 -8.02 7.76 4.15
CA GLU A 88 -7.92 8.92 5.04
C GLU A 88 -7.38 8.57 6.42
N THR A 89 -7.27 7.28 6.75
CA THR A 89 -6.68 6.85 8.01
C THR A 89 -5.26 7.42 8.15
N VAL A 90 -4.96 7.93 9.34
CA VAL A 90 -3.62 8.48 9.62
C VAL A 90 -2.58 7.37 9.54
N VAL A 91 -1.59 7.55 8.68
CA VAL A 91 -0.46 6.61 8.52
C VAL A 91 0.82 7.40 8.73
N GLU A 92 1.52 7.10 9.81
CA GLU A 92 2.76 7.80 10.16
C GLU A 92 3.97 7.10 9.57
N GLY A 93 5.00 7.90 9.19
CA GLY A 93 6.29 7.37 8.79
C GLY A 93 7.17 6.97 9.99
N PRO A 94 8.31 6.36 9.72
CA PRO A 94 9.26 5.97 10.77
C PRO A 94 9.92 7.15 11.46
#